data_8bc3dd9dcd014204c5a553389b73f42a
#
_entry.id   8bc3dd9dcd014204c5a553389b73f42a
#
_cell.length_a   1.000
_cell.length_b   1.000
_cell.length_c   1.000
_cell.angle_alpha   90.00
_cell.angle_beta   90.00
_cell.angle_gamma   90.00
#
_symmetry.space_group_name_H-M   'P 1'
#
loop_
_entity.id
_entity.type
_entity.pdbx_description
1 polymer ?
#
loop_
_entity_poly.entity_id
_entity_poly.type
_entity_poly.pdbx_seq_one_letter_code
_entity_poly.pdbx_strand_id
1 'polypeptide(L)'
;MELTGFVCVQLKKSFCYDDYMPEITEVYVKPHYRRNGIARAMITYAEEYCKSHYPLHKFELLTGDENDGAQSVYGKLGYSEDGELHLAKRLTRE
;
A
#
# COMPACT_ATOMS: atom_id res chain seq x y z
N MET A 1 -16.75 -17.62 -8.17
CA MET A 1 -15.39 -17.06 -8.02
C MET A 1 -15.07 -16.93 -6.55
N GLU A 2 -13.92 -17.41 -6.15
CA GLU A 2 -13.47 -17.30 -4.78
C GLU A 2 -12.57 -16.07 -4.61
N LEU A 3 -12.83 -15.28 -3.56
CA LEU A 3 -11.98 -14.14 -3.22
C LEU A 3 -10.73 -14.64 -2.50
N THR A 4 -9.56 -14.48 -3.10
CA THR A 4 -8.29 -14.92 -2.52
C THR A 4 -7.63 -13.84 -1.67
N GLY A 5 -7.94 -12.57 -1.94
CA GLY A 5 -7.38 -11.44 -1.21
C GLY A 5 -7.88 -10.13 -1.78
N PHE A 6 -7.41 -9.03 -1.19
CA PHE A 6 -7.76 -7.68 -1.69
C PHE A 6 -6.67 -6.68 -1.35
N VAL A 7 -6.68 -5.58 -2.07
CA VAL A 7 -5.84 -4.42 -1.78
C VAL A 7 -6.73 -3.18 -1.79
N CYS A 8 -6.53 -2.32 -0.79
CA CYS A 8 -7.25 -1.05 -0.70
C CYS A 8 -6.27 0.09 -0.98
N VAL A 9 -6.68 1.01 -1.84
CA VAL A 9 -5.87 2.15 -2.21
C VAL A 9 -6.67 3.43 -1.98
N GLN A 10 -6.06 4.38 -1.29
CA GLN A 10 -6.63 5.70 -1.12
C GLN A 10 -5.87 6.67 -2.03
N LEU A 11 -6.60 7.38 -2.88
CA LEU A 11 -5.99 8.33 -3.78
C LEU A 11 -5.91 9.68 -3.09
N LYS A 12 -4.69 10.15 -2.82
CA LYS A 12 -4.46 11.42 -2.13
C LYS A 12 -3.85 12.43 -3.07
N LYS A 13 -4.16 13.71 -2.85
CA LYS A 13 -3.58 14.81 -3.60
C LYS A 13 -3.03 15.84 -2.65
N SER A 14 -1.79 16.27 -2.88
CA SER A 14 -1.15 17.29 -2.07
C SER A 14 -1.47 18.68 -2.59
N PHE A 15 -1.58 19.66 -1.68
CA PHE A 15 -1.68 21.06 -2.09
C PHE A 15 -0.41 21.57 -2.77
N CYS A 16 0.71 20.94 -2.46
CA CYS A 16 2.02 21.38 -2.98
C CYS A 16 2.34 20.83 -4.35
N TYR A 17 1.60 19.81 -4.80
CA TYR A 17 1.84 19.13 -6.07
C TYR A 17 0.54 18.96 -6.84
N ASP A 18 0.63 19.04 -8.15
CA ASP A 18 -0.52 18.72 -9.00
C ASP A 18 -0.72 17.22 -9.16
N ASP A 19 0.24 16.46 -8.72
CA ASP A 19 0.23 15.00 -8.84
C ASP A 19 -0.45 14.34 -7.65
N TYR A 20 -0.87 13.10 -7.85
CA TYR A 20 -1.47 12.29 -6.81
C TYR A 20 -0.44 11.44 -6.10
N MET A 21 -0.74 11.09 -4.84
CA MET A 21 0.07 10.19 -4.03
C MET A 21 -0.83 9.06 -3.52
N PRO A 22 -1.03 8.00 -4.31
CA PRO A 22 -1.84 6.89 -3.84
C PRO A 22 -1.19 6.23 -2.63
N GLU A 23 -2.02 5.88 -1.66
CA GLU A 23 -1.57 5.14 -0.48
C GLU A 23 -2.24 3.78 -0.45
N ILE A 24 -1.45 2.73 -0.39
CA ILE A 24 -1.97 1.38 -0.18
C ILE A 24 -2.22 1.26 1.32
N THR A 25 -3.49 1.26 1.69
CA THR A 25 -3.89 1.27 3.10
C THR A 25 -4.07 -0.12 3.67
N GLU A 26 -4.32 -1.11 2.81
CA GLU A 26 -4.56 -2.45 3.27
C GLU A 26 -4.25 -3.45 2.16
N VAL A 27 -3.53 -4.51 2.52
CA VAL A 27 -3.28 -5.66 1.65
C VAL A 27 -3.61 -6.90 2.44
N TYR A 28 -4.49 -7.72 1.91
CA TYR A 28 -4.90 -8.96 2.57
C TYR A 28 -4.92 -10.11 1.58
N VAL A 29 -4.35 -11.23 1.98
CA VAL A 29 -4.40 -12.49 1.22
C VAL A 29 -4.87 -13.57 2.18
N LYS A 30 -5.85 -14.36 1.78
CA LYS A 30 -6.33 -15.48 2.60
C LYS A 30 -5.20 -16.44 2.92
N PRO A 31 -5.16 -17.03 4.13
CA PRO A 31 -4.02 -17.87 4.55
C PRO A 31 -3.61 -18.97 3.58
N HIS A 32 -4.59 -19.64 2.94
CA HIS A 32 -4.29 -20.72 2.01
C HIS A 32 -3.61 -20.26 0.72
N TYR A 33 -3.67 -18.96 0.44
CA TYR A 33 -3.13 -18.40 -0.80
C TYR A 33 -1.88 -17.57 -0.57
N ARG A 34 -1.39 -17.53 0.66
CA ARG A 34 -0.16 -16.79 0.98
C ARG A 34 1.06 -17.50 0.41
N ARG A 35 2.12 -16.71 0.16
CA ARG A 35 3.40 -17.19 -0.39
C ARG A 35 3.31 -17.66 -1.84
N ASN A 36 2.25 -17.27 -2.56
CA ASN A 36 2.08 -17.60 -3.97
C ASN A 36 2.21 -16.36 -4.87
N GLY A 37 2.76 -15.27 -4.35
CA GLY A 37 2.94 -14.06 -5.13
C GLY A 37 1.69 -13.25 -5.37
N ILE A 38 0.59 -13.55 -4.67
CA ILE A 38 -0.68 -12.85 -4.88
C ILE A 38 -0.61 -11.40 -4.43
N ALA A 39 -0.01 -11.16 -3.24
CA ALA A 39 0.13 -9.78 -2.75
C ALA A 39 0.96 -8.94 -3.72
N ARG A 40 2.07 -9.50 -4.22
CA ARG A 40 2.92 -8.83 -5.18
C ARG A 40 2.15 -8.51 -6.47
N ALA A 41 1.38 -9.47 -6.96
CA ALA A 41 0.60 -9.27 -8.17
C ALA A 41 -0.46 -8.17 -7.99
N MET A 42 -1.14 -8.16 -6.83
CA MET A 42 -2.15 -7.15 -6.55
C MET A 42 -1.55 -5.75 -6.46
N ILE A 43 -0.42 -5.62 -5.77
CA ILE A 43 0.25 -4.33 -5.62
C ILE A 43 0.73 -3.83 -6.97
N THR A 44 1.34 -4.70 -7.77
CA THR A 44 1.79 -4.35 -9.11
C THR A 44 0.63 -3.90 -9.99
N TYR A 45 -0.50 -4.59 -9.92
CA TYR A 45 -1.69 -4.21 -10.67
C TYR A 45 -2.17 -2.81 -10.23
N ALA A 46 -2.25 -2.56 -8.93
CA ALA A 46 -2.69 -1.28 -8.41
C ALA A 46 -1.76 -0.15 -8.88
N GLU A 47 -0.45 -0.38 -8.84
CA GLU A 47 0.53 0.60 -9.33
C GLU A 47 0.33 0.91 -10.80
N GLU A 48 0.20 -0.12 -11.63
CA GLU A 48 0.02 0.07 -13.07
C GLU A 48 -1.30 0.77 -13.39
N TYR A 49 -2.36 0.41 -12.68
CA TYR A 49 -3.65 1.06 -12.85
C TYR A 49 -3.55 2.56 -12.56
N CYS A 50 -2.96 2.92 -11.42
CA CYS A 50 -2.83 4.32 -11.04
C CYS A 50 -1.92 5.08 -12.00
N LYS A 51 -0.82 4.48 -12.43
CA LYS A 51 0.09 5.10 -13.39
C LYS A 51 -0.61 5.41 -14.72
N SER A 52 -1.53 4.54 -15.12
CA SER A 52 -2.26 4.71 -16.38
C SER A 52 -3.35 5.77 -16.32
N HIS A 53 -3.85 6.07 -15.13
CA HIS A 53 -5.03 6.93 -14.96
C HIS A 53 -4.74 8.29 -14.33
N TYR A 54 -3.62 8.44 -13.64
CA TYR A 54 -3.32 9.65 -12.88
C TYR A 54 -1.87 10.06 -13.00
N PRO A 55 -1.57 11.36 -13.00
CA PRO A 55 -0.20 11.81 -12.80
C PRO A 55 0.19 11.53 -11.35
N LEU A 56 1.31 10.85 -11.15
CA LEU A 56 1.71 10.38 -9.81
C LEU A 56 2.99 11.02 -9.35
N HIS A 57 3.02 11.36 -8.07
CA HIS A 57 4.22 11.82 -7.39
C HIS A 57 4.96 10.63 -6.77
N LYS A 58 4.27 9.82 -6.00
CA LYS A 58 4.82 8.60 -5.38
C LYS A 58 3.68 7.71 -4.91
N PHE A 59 4.02 6.45 -4.63
CA PHE A 59 3.14 5.54 -3.91
C PHE A 59 3.59 5.46 -2.47
N GLU A 60 2.63 5.41 -1.56
CA GLU A 60 2.88 5.19 -0.15
C GLU A 60 2.24 3.88 0.29
N LEU A 61 2.81 3.27 1.31
CA LEU A 61 2.30 2.02 1.86
C LEU A 61 2.59 1.99 3.35
N LEU A 62 1.57 1.67 4.14
CA LEU A 62 1.72 1.52 5.58
C LEU A 62 1.81 0.05 5.93
N THR A 63 2.76 -0.28 6.81
CA THR A 63 2.92 -1.64 7.30
C THR A 63 3.34 -1.58 8.76
N GLY A 64 2.99 -2.62 9.53
CA GLY A 64 3.39 -2.69 10.92
C GLY A 64 4.88 -2.98 11.06
N ASP A 65 5.50 -2.44 12.11
CA ASP A 65 6.92 -2.60 12.39
C ASP A 65 7.33 -4.06 12.51
N GLU A 66 6.43 -4.91 12.99
CA GLU A 66 6.72 -6.29 13.30
C GLU A 66 6.33 -7.25 12.17
N ASN A 67 5.87 -6.72 11.05
CA ASN A 67 5.43 -7.55 9.93
C ASN A 67 6.57 -7.78 8.95
N ASP A 68 7.56 -8.56 9.38
CA ASP A 68 8.79 -8.80 8.61
C ASP A 68 8.52 -9.45 7.26
N GLY A 69 7.58 -10.39 7.20
CA GLY A 69 7.25 -11.07 5.96
C GLY A 69 6.70 -10.12 4.90
N ALA A 70 5.76 -9.27 5.31
CA ALA A 70 5.19 -8.27 4.40
C ALA A 70 6.24 -7.24 3.99
N GLN A 71 7.05 -6.78 4.95
CA GLN A 71 8.10 -5.81 4.65
C GLN A 71 9.11 -6.34 3.63
N SER A 72 9.41 -7.64 3.70
CA SER A 72 10.29 -8.27 2.72
C SER A 72 9.71 -8.20 1.31
N VAL A 73 8.41 -8.49 1.17
CA VAL A 73 7.73 -8.39 -0.13
C VAL A 73 7.75 -6.95 -0.65
N TYR A 74 7.43 -6.00 0.23
CA TYR A 74 7.37 -4.60 -0.17
C TYR A 74 8.77 -4.08 -0.57
N GLY A 75 9.80 -4.49 0.16
CA GLY A 75 11.17 -4.12 -0.20
C GLY A 75 11.57 -4.60 -1.59
N LYS A 76 11.16 -5.82 -1.95
CA LYS A 76 11.43 -6.37 -3.29
C LYS A 76 10.70 -5.61 -4.38
N LEU A 77 9.58 -4.95 -4.04
CA LEU A 77 8.83 -4.13 -4.97
C LEU A 77 9.34 -2.69 -5.05
N GLY A 78 10.36 -2.35 -4.29
CA GLY A 78 10.96 -1.03 -4.31
C GLY A 78 10.50 -0.07 -3.24
N TYR A 79 9.72 -0.55 -2.28
CA TYR A 79 9.27 0.29 -1.17
C TYR A 79 10.33 0.34 -0.09
N SER A 80 10.54 1.52 0.46
CA SER A 80 11.50 1.76 1.54
C SER A 80 10.96 2.86 2.44
N GLU A 81 11.58 3.02 3.62
CA GLU A 81 11.23 4.12 4.49
C GLU A 81 11.52 5.45 3.80
N ASP A 82 10.60 6.37 3.94
CA ASP A 82 10.62 7.65 3.21
C ASP A 82 11.27 8.78 4.02
N GLY A 83 11.80 8.46 5.20
CA GLY A 83 12.39 9.48 6.07
C GLY A 83 11.35 10.33 6.80
N GLU A 84 10.08 10.07 6.60
CA GLU A 84 9.00 10.78 7.26
C GLU A 84 8.45 9.94 8.41
N LEU A 85 8.07 10.61 9.49
CA LEU A 85 7.40 9.95 10.60
C LEU A 85 5.90 10.06 10.40
N HIS A 86 5.21 8.93 10.55
CA HIS A 86 3.76 8.91 10.56
C HIS A 86 3.28 9.12 11.98
N LEU A 87 2.68 10.26 12.25
CA LEU A 87 2.17 10.60 13.58
C LEU A 87 0.66 10.43 13.62
N ALA A 88 0.19 9.82 14.69
CA ALA A 88 -1.23 9.59 14.87
C ALA A 88 -1.63 9.97 16.30
N LYS A 89 -2.82 10.48 16.45
CA LYS A 89 -3.39 10.77 17.75
C LYS A 89 -4.70 10.02 17.85
N ARG A 90 -4.82 9.16 18.85
CA ARG A 90 -6.07 8.46 19.09
C ARG A 90 -6.99 9.34 19.89
N LEU A 91 -8.24 9.39 19.47
CA LEU A 91 -9.27 10.13 20.18
C LEU A 91 -10.17 9.11 20.85
N THR A 92 -10.25 9.18 22.18
CA THR A 92 -11.11 8.28 22.95
C THR A 92 -12.45 8.97 23.21
N ARG A 93 -13.51 8.19 23.13
CA ARG A 93 -14.83 8.62 23.57
C ARG A 93 -15.09 8.07 24.95
N GLU A 94 -15.61 8.90 25.80
CA GLU A 94 -16.05 8.48 27.11
C GLU A 94 -17.56 8.49 27.19
#